data_47bc593283040b37e7073f2a22633b17
#
_entry.id   47bc593283040b37e7073f2a22633b17
#
_cell.length_a   1.000
_cell.length_b   1.000
_cell.length_c   1.000
_cell.angle_alpha   90.00
_cell.angle_beta   90.00
_cell.angle_gamma   90.00
#
_symmetry.space_group_name_H-M   'P 1'
#
loop_
_entity.id
_entity.type
_entity.pdbx_description
1 polymer ?
#
loop_
_entity_poly.entity_id
_entity_poly.type
_entity_poly.pdbx_seq_one_letter_code
_entity_poly.pdbx_strand_id
1 'polypeptide(L)'
;MCNFAGMRARWILMGIGLPLWLMLVWCSNPGLETSRDLEADRQQGQLFRNIAGDSVGYVGKEICRSCHAELYDSYMETGMGRSWGASPEHSKASWTGTATVVYDKHLDMHYQSIRTVDGIYILEFRLDEKGDTVHRRKEKVDMVVGSGQHTNSHIMVRNGMMCQMPMTYYTQEGRWDLPPGFENGNNSRFARPIEAECINCHNAHPVQNPGGANHYYTVPQGIDCERCHGPGALHVREKQAGKIIDTSKGPDYSIVNPRRLSHSLQNDLCKRCH
;
A
#
# COMPACT_ATOMS: atom_id res chain seq x y z
N MET A 1 40.58 0.72 2.97
CA MET A 1 42.04 0.38 3.03
C MET A 1 42.64 0.79 1.71
N CYS A 2 43.18 1.98 1.62
CA CYS A 2 43.99 2.42 0.49
C CYS A 2 45.39 2.67 1.00
N ASN A 3 46.31 1.87 0.50
CA ASN A 3 47.73 1.94 0.79
C ASN A 3 48.37 3.01 -0.10
N PHE A 4 49.03 3.98 0.50
CA PHE A 4 49.97 4.88 -0.19
C PHE A 4 51.40 4.49 0.18
N ALA A 5 52.18 4.07 -0.81
CA ALA A 5 53.63 3.95 -0.71
C ALA A 5 54.28 4.99 -1.62
N GLY A 6 54.98 5.88 -1.00
CA GLY A 6 56.19 6.62 -1.27
C GLY A 6 56.62 6.98 -2.69
N MET A 7 56.70 8.28 -2.91
CA MET A 7 57.75 8.80 -3.80
C MET A 7 58.23 10.19 -3.33
N ARG A 8 59.54 10.34 -3.28
CA ARG A 8 60.30 11.45 -2.68
C ARG A 8 60.28 12.70 -3.55
N ALA A 9 60.30 13.81 -2.86
CA ALA A 9 60.30 15.18 -3.33
C ALA A 9 61.50 15.56 -4.22
N ARG A 10 61.26 16.47 -5.16
CA ARG A 10 62.23 17.52 -5.56
C ARG A 10 61.48 18.83 -5.74
N TRP A 11 61.93 19.83 -4.99
CA TRP A 11 61.47 21.21 -4.98
C TRP A 11 61.80 21.91 -6.29
N ILE A 12 60.80 22.50 -6.93
CA ILE A 12 61.01 23.68 -7.79
C ILE A 12 59.95 24.70 -7.38
N LEU A 13 60.41 25.76 -6.74
CA LEU A 13 59.66 26.97 -6.47
C LEU A 13 59.50 27.74 -7.76
N MET A 14 58.28 27.91 -8.25
CA MET A 14 57.86 29.10 -9.03
C MET A 14 56.36 29.27 -8.86
N GLY A 15 56.00 30.47 -8.46
CA GLY A 15 54.68 30.90 -8.05
C GLY A 15 53.63 30.78 -9.12
N ILE A 16 52.48 30.32 -8.69
CA ILE A 16 51.16 30.71 -9.19
C ILE A 16 50.24 30.70 -7.95
N GLY A 17 50.17 31.82 -7.29
CA GLY A 17 49.07 32.10 -6.38
C GLY A 17 47.83 32.53 -7.16
N LEU A 18 46.75 31.87 -6.90
CA LEU A 18 45.37 31.84 -7.44
C LEU A 18 45.16 30.70 -8.47
N PRO A 19 44.23 29.76 -8.27
CA PRO A 19 42.88 29.97 -7.70
C PRO A 19 42.43 28.87 -6.73
N LEU A 20 42.88 28.86 -5.49
CA LEU A 20 42.32 27.93 -4.47
C LEU A 20 41.05 28.49 -3.82
N TRP A 21 40.65 29.71 -4.17
CA TRP A 21 39.46 30.36 -3.61
C TRP A 21 38.18 30.17 -4.48
N LEU A 22 38.29 29.69 -5.70
CA LEU A 22 37.18 29.43 -6.58
C LEU A 22 36.63 28.00 -6.53
N MET A 23 37.31 27.06 -5.87
CA MET A 23 36.79 25.68 -5.67
C MET A 23 36.02 25.47 -4.36
N LEU A 24 35.95 26.48 -3.47
CA LEU A 24 35.22 26.38 -2.20
C LEU A 24 33.79 26.97 -2.26
N VAL A 25 33.31 27.44 -3.40
CA VAL A 25 31.98 28.02 -3.55
C VAL A 25 31.02 27.07 -4.25
N TRP A 26 31.42 25.87 -4.62
CA TRP A 26 30.51 24.87 -5.22
C TRP A 26 30.23 23.65 -4.33
N CYS A 27 30.37 23.79 -3.03
CA CYS A 27 29.56 23.00 -2.12
C CYS A 27 28.21 23.72 -2.03
N SER A 28 27.35 23.50 -3.02
CA SER A 28 25.93 23.82 -2.92
C SER A 28 25.44 23.26 -1.60
N ASN A 29 24.93 24.14 -0.75
CA ASN A 29 24.44 23.82 0.57
C ASN A 29 23.20 22.91 0.38
N PRO A 30 23.27 21.58 0.55
CA PRO A 30 22.14 20.69 0.25
C PRO A 30 20.88 21.02 1.08
N GLY A 31 21.07 21.77 2.19
CA GLY A 31 19.96 22.25 3.01
C GLY A 31 19.20 23.45 2.42
N LEU A 32 19.79 24.24 1.54
CA LEU A 32 19.11 25.37 0.92
C LEU A 32 18.26 24.94 -0.28
N GLU A 33 18.70 23.93 -1.05
CA GLU A 33 17.93 23.36 -2.16
C GLU A 33 16.71 22.61 -1.63
N THR A 34 16.87 21.82 -0.56
CA THR A 34 15.74 21.12 0.08
C THR A 34 14.72 22.08 0.67
N SER A 35 15.12 23.22 1.23
CA SER A 35 14.16 24.19 1.78
C SER A 35 13.40 24.98 0.69
N ARG A 36 14.04 25.26 -0.43
CA ARG A 36 13.38 25.89 -1.58
C ARG A 36 12.37 24.96 -2.24
N ASP A 37 12.72 23.71 -2.43
CA ASP A 37 11.83 22.71 -3.03
C ASP A 37 10.60 22.46 -2.14
N LEU A 38 10.78 22.32 -0.83
CA LEU A 38 9.69 22.13 0.11
C LEU A 38 8.71 23.33 0.15
N GLU A 39 9.21 24.56 0.06
CA GLU A 39 8.36 25.74 0.04
C GLU A 39 7.58 25.83 -1.28
N ALA A 40 8.21 25.56 -2.43
CA ALA A 40 7.55 25.51 -3.72
C ALA A 40 6.48 24.38 -3.75
N ASP A 41 6.78 23.22 -3.21
CA ASP A 41 5.86 22.12 -3.10
C ASP A 41 4.66 22.45 -2.20
N ARG A 42 4.90 23.12 -1.07
CA ARG A 42 3.86 23.60 -0.17
C ARG A 42 2.93 24.60 -0.86
N GLN A 43 3.50 25.58 -1.58
CA GLN A 43 2.73 26.57 -2.33
C GLN A 43 1.92 25.93 -3.44
N GLN A 44 2.49 24.97 -4.18
CA GLN A 44 1.75 24.22 -5.19
C GLN A 44 0.59 23.43 -4.59
N GLY A 45 0.79 22.77 -3.45
CA GLY A 45 -0.26 22.02 -2.74
C GLY A 45 -1.43 22.92 -2.34
N GLN A 46 -1.16 24.17 -1.90
CA GLN A 46 -2.18 25.14 -1.49
C GLN A 46 -3.08 25.63 -2.63
N LEU A 47 -2.67 25.46 -3.90
CA LEU A 47 -3.52 25.80 -5.05
C LEU A 47 -4.70 24.84 -5.22
N PHE A 48 -4.58 23.60 -4.75
CA PHE A 48 -5.64 22.61 -4.89
C PHE A 48 -6.69 22.78 -3.79
N ARG A 49 -7.86 23.28 -4.17
CA ARG A 49 -8.96 23.63 -3.26
C ARG A 49 -9.63 22.42 -2.62
N ASN A 50 -9.49 21.24 -3.21
CA ASN A 50 -10.07 20.01 -2.67
C ASN A 50 -9.30 19.45 -1.46
N ILE A 51 -8.10 19.93 -1.18
CA ILE A 51 -7.30 19.55 0.00
C ILE A 51 -7.13 20.70 0.99
N ALA A 52 -7.65 21.90 0.64
CA ALA A 52 -7.58 23.08 1.48
C ALA A 52 -8.95 23.36 2.13
N GLY A 53 -9.06 23.23 3.44
CA GLY A 53 -10.24 23.61 4.23
C GLY A 53 -11.13 22.46 4.72
N ASP A 54 -12.07 22.81 5.60
CA ASP A 54 -12.89 21.88 6.37
C ASP A 54 -14.07 21.24 5.62
N SER A 55 -14.33 21.64 4.37
CA SER A 55 -15.47 21.16 3.57
C SER A 55 -15.11 20.07 2.56
N VAL A 56 -14.06 19.33 2.85
CA VAL A 56 -13.48 18.36 1.92
C VAL A 56 -14.03 16.98 2.21
N GLY A 57 -14.87 16.45 1.30
CA GLY A 57 -15.49 15.13 1.43
C GLY A 57 -15.00 14.15 0.38
N TYR A 58 -14.84 12.89 0.79
CA TYR A 58 -14.65 11.76 -0.10
C TYR A 58 -15.99 11.30 -0.65
N VAL A 59 -16.04 10.92 -1.93
CA VAL A 59 -17.27 10.51 -2.62
C VAL A 59 -17.28 9.03 -3.03
N GLY A 60 -16.10 8.41 -3.02
CA GLY A 60 -15.90 7.04 -3.44
C GLY A 60 -15.79 6.86 -4.96
N LYS A 61 -15.10 5.80 -5.35
CA LYS A 61 -14.76 5.52 -6.74
C LYS A 61 -15.95 5.35 -7.69
N GLU A 62 -17.11 4.90 -7.19
CA GLU A 62 -18.29 4.70 -8.02
C GLU A 62 -18.87 6.03 -8.55
N ILE A 63 -18.74 7.10 -7.77
CA ILE A 63 -19.11 8.45 -8.25
C ILE A 63 -18.12 8.91 -9.34
N CYS A 64 -16.82 8.60 -9.19
CA CYS A 64 -15.83 8.92 -10.23
C CYS A 64 -16.16 8.19 -11.54
N ARG A 65 -16.57 6.91 -11.46
CA ARG A 65 -16.95 6.08 -12.61
C ARG A 65 -18.06 6.71 -13.43
N SER A 66 -19.01 7.39 -12.81
CA SER A 66 -20.17 7.97 -13.51
C SER A 66 -19.79 8.96 -14.64
N CYS A 67 -18.59 9.58 -14.56
CA CYS A 67 -18.06 10.47 -15.58
C CYS A 67 -16.75 9.95 -16.22
N HIS A 68 -16.01 9.06 -15.53
CA HIS A 68 -14.69 8.56 -15.93
C HIS A 68 -14.67 7.03 -16.09
N ALA A 69 -15.69 6.44 -16.76
CA ALA A 69 -15.88 4.99 -16.82
C ALA A 69 -14.65 4.24 -17.39
N GLU A 70 -14.10 4.69 -18.52
CA GLU A 70 -12.93 4.03 -19.14
C GLU A 70 -11.69 4.04 -18.25
N LEU A 71 -11.43 5.19 -17.59
CA LEU A 71 -10.31 5.31 -16.64
C LEU A 71 -10.53 4.44 -15.41
N TYR A 72 -11.76 4.38 -14.91
CA TYR A 72 -12.12 3.52 -13.79
C TYR A 72 -11.90 2.04 -14.15
N ASP A 73 -12.47 1.59 -15.27
CA ASP A 73 -12.41 0.18 -15.67
C ASP A 73 -10.95 -0.25 -15.88
N SER A 74 -10.12 0.57 -16.56
CA SER A 74 -8.69 0.28 -16.74
C SER A 74 -7.89 0.29 -15.42
N TYR A 75 -8.19 1.24 -14.52
CA TYR A 75 -7.53 1.33 -13.21
C TYR A 75 -7.85 0.12 -12.33
N MET A 76 -9.10 -0.35 -12.34
CA MET A 76 -9.50 -1.53 -11.56
C MET A 76 -8.83 -2.83 -12.01
N GLU A 77 -8.16 -2.84 -13.17
CA GLU A 77 -7.31 -3.96 -13.60
C GLU A 77 -5.88 -3.89 -13.05
N THR A 78 -5.49 -2.76 -12.44
CA THR A 78 -4.15 -2.60 -11.84
C THR A 78 -4.00 -3.33 -10.51
N GLY A 79 -2.75 -3.57 -10.10
CA GLY A 79 -2.45 -4.13 -8.78
C GLY A 79 -2.97 -3.26 -7.63
N MET A 80 -3.00 -1.93 -7.78
CA MET A 80 -3.54 -1.00 -6.78
C MET A 80 -5.06 -1.11 -6.69
N GLY A 81 -5.77 -1.07 -7.82
CA GLY A 81 -7.22 -1.23 -7.83
C GLY A 81 -7.69 -2.59 -7.27
N ARG A 82 -6.83 -3.61 -7.42
CA ARG A 82 -7.07 -4.98 -6.92
C ARG A 82 -6.34 -5.31 -5.62
N SER A 83 -5.91 -4.33 -4.86
CA SER A 83 -5.10 -4.58 -3.64
C SER A 83 -5.89 -5.20 -2.49
N TRP A 84 -7.22 -5.17 -2.54
CA TRP A 84 -8.11 -5.68 -1.50
C TRP A 84 -9.48 -6.02 -2.08
N GLY A 85 -10.06 -7.16 -1.67
CA GLY A 85 -11.40 -7.53 -2.12
C GLY A 85 -12.07 -8.60 -1.27
N ALA A 86 -13.35 -8.85 -1.56
CA ALA A 86 -14.14 -9.89 -0.90
C ALA A 86 -13.69 -11.30 -1.32
N SER A 87 -13.75 -12.25 -0.39
CA SER A 87 -13.53 -13.67 -0.65
C SER A 87 -14.88 -14.32 -1.03
N PRO A 88 -14.88 -15.29 -1.96
CA PRO A 88 -13.74 -15.93 -2.64
C PRO A 88 -13.35 -15.27 -3.97
N GLU A 89 -14.12 -14.30 -4.47
CA GLU A 89 -14.04 -13.77 -5.85
C GLU A 89 -12.67 -13.11 -6.13
N HIS A 90 -12.13 -12.46 -5.10
CA HIS A 90 -10.85 -11.75 -5.21
C HIS A 90 -9.64 -12.68 -5.18
N SER A 91 -9.77 -13.92 -4.69
CA SER A 91 -8.65 -14.84 -4.53
C SER A 91 -8.11 -15.34 -5.87
N LYS A 92 -6.79 -15.30 -6.03
CA LYS A 92 -6.04 -15.91 -7.13
C LYS A 92 -5.35 -17.21 -6.72
N ALA A 93 -5.61 -17.70 -5.52
CA ALA A 93 -5.03 -18.92 -5.01
C ALA A 93 -5.48 -20.16 -5.79
N SER A 94 -4.59 -21.15 -5.90
CA SER A 94 -4.84 -22.45 -6.50
C SER A 94 -4.92 -23.54 -5.42
N TRP A 95 -5.80 -24.49 -5.64
CA TRP A 95 -5.95 -25.72 -4.82
C TRP A 95 -5.66 -26.99 -5.62
N THR A 96 -5.37 -26.84 -6.93
CA THR A 96 -5.07 -27.97 -7.82
C THR A 96 -3.57 -28.04 -8.06
N GLY A 97 -3.00 -29.23 -7.84
CA GLY A 97 -1.55 -29.46 -8.02
C GLY A 97 -0.66 -28.75 -6.99
N THR A 98 -1.25 -28.24 -5.91
CA THR A 98 -0.54 -27.48 -4.86
C THR A 98 -0.81 -28.11 -3.51
N ALA A 99 0.23 -28.27 -2.69
CA ALA A 99 0.07 -28.68 -1.29
C ALA A 99 -0.67 -27.58 -0.53
N THR A 100 -1.83 -27.89 0.04
CA THR A 100 -2.68 -26.94 0.77
C THR A 100 -2.48 -27.01 2.28
N VAL A 101 -1.59 -27.87 2.78
CA VAL A 101 -1.25 -28.02 4.21
C VAL A 101 0.12 -27.43 4.47
N VAL A 102 0.21 -26.57 5.46
CA VAL A 102 1.45 -25.94 5.96
C VAL A 102 1.62 -26.34 7.44
N TYR A 103 2.83 -26.73 7.82
CA TYR A 103 3.17 -27.06 9.21
C TYR A 103 4.01 -25.96 9.84
N ASP A 104 3.52 -25.38 10.92
CA ASP A 104 4.27 -24.46 11.78
C ASP A 104 4.94 -25.25 12.90
N LYS A 105 6.24 -25.48 12.77
CA LYS A 105 7.07 -26.23 13.73
C LYS A 105 7.20 -25.53 15.08
N HIS A 106 7.02 -24.21 15.16
CA HIS A 106 7.17 -23.47 16.41
C HIS A 106 5.94 -23.59 17.31
N LEU A 107 4.76 -23.67 16.71
CA LEU A 107 3.51 -23.86 17.43
C LEU A 107 3.04 -25.32 17.47
N ASP A 108 3.71 -26.20 16.72
CA ASP A 108 3.26 -27.58 16.48
C ASP A 108 1.81 -27.59 15.96
N MET A 109 1.56 -26.78 14.92
CA MET A 109 0.23 -26.61 14.32
C MET A 109 0.29 -26.83 12.82
N HIS A 110 -0.75 -27.46 12.30
CA HIS A 110 -0.98 -27.57 10.86
C HIS A 110 -2.07 -26.58 10.44
N TYR A 111 -1.88 -25.97 9.28
CA TYR A 111 -2.87 -25.11 8.64
C TYR A 111 -3.20 -25.64 7.27
N GLN A 112 -4.47 -25.69 6.92
CA GLN A 112 -4.94 -26.16 5.63
C GLN A 112 -5.91 -25.16 5.00
N SER A 113 -5.65 -24.75 3.76
CA SER A 113 -6.60 -24.01 2.98
C SER A 113 -7.58 -24.93 2.27
N ILE A 114 -8.87 -24.65 2.42
CA ILE A 114 -9.97 -25.44 1.88
C ILE A 114 -10.86 -24.49 1.05
N ARG A 115 -11.16 -24.88 -0.19
CA ARG A 115 -12.18 -24.22 -1.01
C ARG A 115 -13.42 -25.09 -1.10
N THR A 116 -14.57 -24.50 -0.84
CA THR A 116 -15.88 -25.14 -0.93
C THR A 116 -16.81 -24.30 -1.84
N VAL A 117 -18.04 -24.73 -2.06
CA VAL A 117 -19.03 -23.99 -2.85
C VAL A 117 -19.45 -22.66 -2.18
N ASP A 118 -19.33 -22.58 -0.86
CA ASP A 118 -19.74 -21.43 -0.04
C ASP A 118 -18.59 -20.53 0.40
N GLY A 119 -17.35 -20.82 -0.05
CA GLY A 119 -16.20 -19.94 0.20
C GLY A 119 -14.88 -20.64 0.44
N ILE A 120 -13.93 -19.86 0.92
CA ILE A 120 -12.59 -20.28 1.32
C ILE A 120 -12.56 -20.36 2.83
N TYR A 121 -11.88 -21.39 3.35
CA TYR A 121 -11.70 -21.63 4.78
C TYR A 121 -10.24 -21.92 5.08
N ILE A 122 -9.78 -21.52 6.26
CA ILE A 122 -8.53 -21.98 6.84
C ILE A 122 -8.86 -22.89 8.01
N LEU A 123 -8.40 -24.13 7.92
CA LEU A 123 -8.44 -25.13 8.97
C LEU A 123 -7.11 -25.12 9.72
N GLU A 124 -7.16 -24.99 11.02
CA GLU A 124 -6.04 -25.21 11.92
C GLU A 124 -6.26 -26.53 12.67
N PHE A 125 -5.23 -27.35 12.78
CA PHE A 125 -5.31 -28.61 13.54
C PHE A 125 -3.95 -29.01 14.12
N ARG A 126 -4.00 -29.82 15.19
CA ARG A 126 -2.84 -30.46 15.80
C ARG A 126 -3.06 -31.96 15.83
N LEU A 127 -1.99 -32.69 15.59
CA LEU A 127 -1.96 -34.16 15.71
C LEU A 127 -1.21 -34.55 16.98
N ASP A 128 -1.62 -35.67 17.60
CA ASP A 128 -0.86 -36.30 18.65
C ASP A 128 0.21 -37.26 18.09
N GLU A 129 0.96 -37.95 18.96
CA GLU A 129 2.00 -38.88 18.58
C GLU A 129 1.50 -40.09 17.75
N LYS A 130 0.20 -40.40 17.80
CA LYS A 130 -0.45 -41.46 17.03
C LYS A 130 -0.98 -40.99 15.70
N GLY A 131 -0.95 -39.66 15.43
CA GLY A 131 -1.50 -39.06 14.25
C GLY A 131 -2.99 -38.68 14.35
N ASP A 132 -3.58 -38.80 15.54
CA ASP A 132 -4.97 -38.42 15.78
C ASP A 132 -5.10 -36.92 15.98
N THR A 133 -6.20 -36.33 15.47
CA THR A 133 -6.45 -34.91 15.61
C THR A 133 -6.95 -34.58 17.01
N VAL A 134 -6.13 -33.87 17.80
CA VAL A 134 -6.42 -33.48 19.20
C VAL A 134 -6.87 -31.99 19.31
N HIS A 135 -6.69 -31.20 18.27
CA HIS A 135 -7.21 -29.82 18.17
C HIS A 135 -7.69 -29.56 16.75
N ARG A 136 -8.79 -28.81 16.63
CA ARG A 136 -9.35 -28.40 15.33
C ARG A 136 -10.09 -27.08 15.44
N ARG A 137 -9.76 -26.12 14.53
CA ARG A 137 -10.45 -24.85 14.36
C ARG A 137 -10.60 -24.57 12.87
N LYS A 138 -11.81 -24.18 12.41
CA LYS A 138 -12.09 -23.83 11.02
C LYS A 138 -12.70 -22.43 10.96
N GLU A 139 -12.09 -21.55 10.20
CA GLU A 139 -12.54 -20.16 10.04
C GLU A 139 -12.76 -19.84 8.57
N LYS A 140 -13.83 -19.10 8.28
CA LYS A 140 -14.11 -18.59 6.94
C LYS A 140 -13.22 -17.40 6.62
N VAL A 141 -12.74 -17.33 5.39
CA VAL A 141 -12.05 -16.17 4.83
C VAL A 141 -13.11 -15.18 4.34
N ASP A 142 -13.12 -13.98 4.89
CA ASP A 142 -14.06 -12.94 4.51
C ASP A 142 -13.49 -12.01 3.45
N MET A 143 -12.19 -11.69 3.53
CA MET A 143 -11.50 -10.80 2.59
C MET A 143 -10.11 -11.33 2.23
N VAL A 144 -9.60 -10.85 1.09
CA VAL A 144 -8.27 -11.17 0.58
C VAL A 144 -7.51 -9.88 0.33
N VAL A 145 -6.29 -9.82 0.84
CA VAL A 145 -5.33 -8.72 0.62
C VAL A 145 -4.33 -9.13 -0.45
N GLY A 146 -4.04 -8.21 -1.34
CA GLY A 146 -3.13 -8.39 -2.47
C GLY A 146 -3.87 -8.64 -3.78
N SER A 147 -3.31 -8.12 -4.86
CA SER A 147 -3.86 -8.26 -6.22
C SER A 147 -3.74 -9.66 -6.80
N GLY A 148 -3.02 -10.55 -6.13
CA GLY A 148 -2.67 -11.87 -6.63
C GLY A 148 -1.48 -11.88 -7.61
N GLN A 149 -0.74 -10.79 -7.74
CA GLN A 149 0.50 -10.77 -8.53
C GLN A 149 1.69 -11.37 -7.76
N HIS A 150 1.77 -11.13 -6.45
CA HIS A 150 2.80 -11.69 -5.57
C HIS A 150 2.21 -12.65 -4.55
N THR A 151 1.25 -12.17 -3.78
CA THR A 151 0.61 -12.93 -2.70
C THR A 151 -0.88 -12.64 -2.62
N ASN A 152 -1.62 -13.59 -2.02
CA ASN A 152 -2.95 -13.36 -1.46
C ASN A 152 -2.93 -13.74 0.01
N SER A 153 -3.01 -12.77 0.91
CA SER A 153 -3.20 -12.99 2.35
C SER A 153 -4.69 -12.97 2.70
N HIS A 154 -5.06 -13.71 3.70
CA HIS A 154 -6.44 -13.98 4.03
C HIS A 154 -6.83 -13.29 5.34
N ILE A 155 -8.03 -12.70 5.36
CA ILE A 155 -8.56 -11.93 6.49
C ILE A 155 -9.89 -12.51 6.90
N MET A 156 -10.08 -12.68 8.20
CA MET A 156 -11.39 -12.93 8.80
C MET A 156 -11.94 -11.65 9.46
N VAL A 157 -13.26 -11.52 9.45
CA VAL A 157 -13.97 -10.43 10.13
C VAL A 157 -14.90 -11.02 11.18
N ARG A 158 -14.76 -10.62 12.43
CA ARG A 158 -15.63 -11.07 13.52
C ARG A 158 -16.10 -9.85 14.33
N ASN A 159 -17.40 -9.62 14.33
CA ASN A 159 -18.00 -8.46 15.00
C ASN A 159 -17.37 -7.11 14.57
N GLY A 160 -17.05 -6.96 13.28
CA GLY A 160 -16.39 -5.79 12.72
C GLY A 160 -14.87 -5.71 12.95
N MET A 161 -14.31 -6.59 13.77
CA MET A 161 -12.86 -6.69 13.96
C MET A 161 -12.22 -7.54 12.87
N MET A 162 -11.16 -7.03 12.26
CA MET A 162 -10.41 -7.70 11.20
C MET A 162 -9.10 -8.27 11.72
N CYS A 163 -8.86 -9.55 11.41
CA CYS A 163 -7.61 -10.23 11.74
C CYS A 163 -7.05 -10.98 10.53
N GLN A 164 -5.73 -10.90 10.36
CA GLN A 164 -5.03 -11.73 9.39
C GLN A 164 -5.04 -13.19 9.85
N MET A 165 -5.27 -14.09 8.90
CA MET A 165 -5.27 -15.54 9.11
C MET A 165 -3.89 -16.13 8.84
N PRO A 166 -3.58 -17.33 9.38
CA PRO A 166 -2.23 -17.92 9.37
C PRO A 166 -1.84 -18.62 8.06
N MET A 167 -2.47 -18.27 6.94
CA MET A 167 -2.10 -18.80 5.62
C MET A 167 -2.14 -17.70 4.54
N THR A 168 -1.13 -17.72 3.68
CA THR A 168 -0.99 -16.88 2.49
C THR A 168 -0.68 -17.77 1.28
N TYR A 169 -1.25 -17.44 0.14
CA TYR A 169 -0.89 -18.02 -1.13
C TYR A 169 0.15 -17.14 -1.85
N TYR A 170 1.34 -17.69 -2.09
CA TYR A 170 2.42 -17.05 -2.82
C TYR A 170 2.25 -17.36 -4.31
N THR A 171 1.65 -16.43 -5.02
CA THR A 171 1.18 -16.62 -6.39
C THR A 171 2.32 -16.91 -7.38
N GLN A 172 3.45 -16.22 -7.22
CA GLN A 172 4.62 -16.42 -8.09
C GLN A 172 5.29 -17.78 -7.87
N GLU A 173 5.20 -18.31 -6.66
CA GLU A 173 5.77 -19.60 -6.29
C GLU A 173 4.76 -20.75 -6.43
N GLY A 174 3.48 -20.42 -6.60
CA GLY A 174 2.40 -21.39 -6.73
C GLY A 174 2.18 -22.25 -5.46
N ARG A 175 2.46 -21.70 -4.28
CA ARG A 175 2.40 -22.46 -3.01
C ARG A 175 1.66 -21.71 -1.90
N TRP A 176 1.15 -22.49 -0.95
CA TRP A 176 0.65 -22.01 0.32
C TRP A 176 1.76 -22.03 1.36
N ASP A 177 1.82 -20.98 2.20
CA ASP A 177 2.74 -20.92 3.33
C ASP A 177 2.20 -19.98 4.42
N LEU A 178 2.96 -19.86 5.53
CA LEU A 178 2.69 -18.86 6.55
C LEU A 178 2.82 -17.44 5.95
N PRO A 179 2.01 -16.47 6.41
CA PRO A 179 2.14 -15.07 6.01
C PRO A 179 3.50 -14.48 6.41
N PRO A 180 3.99 -13.45 5.68
CA PRO A 180 5.19 -12.72 6.09
C PRO A 180 5.10 -12.25 7.54
N GLY A 181 6.14 -12.52 8.33
CA GLY A 181 6.25 -12.21 9.75
C GLY A 181 5.56 -13.21 10.69
N PHE A 182 5.04 -14.33 10.18
CA PHE A 182 4.58 -15.47 11.01
C PHE A 182 5.65 -16.57 11.16
N GLU A 183 6.70 -16.48 10.39
CA GLU A 183 7.86 -17.34 10.48
C GLU A 183 8.57 -17.11 11.84
N ASN A 184 9.45 -17.99 12.20
CA ASN A 184 10.32 -17.85 13.38
C ASN A 184 9.58 -17.73 14.73
N GLY A 185 8.41 -18.36 14.86
CA GLY A 185 7.66 -18.41 16.11
C GLY A 185 6.78 -17.20 16.39
N ASN A 186 6.65 -16.26 15.44
CA ASN A 186 5.82 -15.05 15.57
C ASN A 186 4.37 -15.24 15.09
N ASN A 187 3.95 -16.47 14.82
CA ASN A 187 2.60 -16.76 14.36
C ASN A 187 1.56 -16.54 15.47
N SER A 188 0.80 -15.47 15.37
CA SER A 188 -0.31 -15.15 16.27
C SER A 188 -1.62 -15.90 15.91
N ARG A 189 -1.53 -16.90 15.03
CA ARG A 189 -2.65 -17.70 14.54
C ARG A 189 -3.70 -16.79 13.85
N PHE A 190 -4.94 -16.74 14.33
CA PHE A 190 -6.03 -15.91 13.80
C PHE A 190 -6.16 -14.55 14.52
N ALA A 191 -5.10 -14.07 15.18
CA ALA A 191 -5.20 -12.93 16.08
C ALA A 191 -4.34 -11.73 15.68
N ARG A 192 -3.63 -11.73 14.51
CA ARG A 192 -2.92 -10.52 14.05
C ARG A 192 -3.95 -9.47 13.62
N PRO A 193 -4.04 -8.33 14.34
CA PRO A 193 -5.00 -7.30 13.97
C PRO A 193 -4.63 -6.64 12.64
N ILE A 194 -5.64 -6.25 11.86
CA ILE A 194 -5.48 -5.40 10.68
C ILE A 194 -5.73 -3.96 11.13
N GLU A 195 -4.65 -3.24 11.33
CA GLU A 195 -4.66 -1.85 11.78
C GLU A 195 -4.45 -0.86 10.62
N ALA A 196 -4.42 0.43 10.94
CA ALA A 196 -4.28 1.50 9.97
C ALA A 196 -3.06 1.35 9.06
N GLU A 197 -1.95 0.82 9.56
CA GLU A 197 -0.71 0.55 8.81
C GLU A 197 -0.94 -0.37 7.61
N CYS A 198 -1.70 -1.46 7.81
CA CYS A 198 -2.02 -2.38 6.73
C CYS A 198 -3.00 -1.77 5.74
N ILE A 199 -4.09 -1.19 6.29
CA ILE A 199 -5.24 -0.78 5.49
C ILE A 199 -4.96 0.49 4.67
N ASN A 200 -4.09 1.37 5.17
CA ASN A 200 -3.71 2.59 4.46
C ASN A 200 -2.97 2.33 3.13
N CYS A 201 -2.24 1.21 3.03
CA CYS A 201 -1.51 0.85 1.82
C CYS A 201 -2.30 -0.05 0.87
N HIS A 202 -3.36 -0.71 1.36
CA HIS A 202 -4.11 -1.71 0.59
C HIS A 202 -5.56 -1.32 0.30
N ASN A 203 -6.03 -0.20 0.86
CA ASN A 203 -7.44 0.19 0.78
C ASN A 203 -7.62 1.67 0.47
N ALA A 204 -8.84 2.06 0.11
CA ALA A 204 -9.22 3.46 -0.12
C ALA A 204 -9.34 4.24 1.21
N HIS A 205 -10.55 4.52 1.63
CA HIS A 205 -10.83 5.25 2.88
C HIS A 205 -11.81 4.43 3.73
N PRO A 206 -11.31 3.45 4.52
CA PRO A 206 -12.16 2.68 5.42
C PRO A 206 -12.68 3.56 6.55
N VAL A 207 -13.90 3.29 6.99
CA VAL A 207 -14.49 3.97 8.15
C VAL A 207 -14.18 3.17 9.39
N GLN A 208 -13.21 3.65 10.17
CA GLN A 208 -12.80 3.01 11.42
C GLN A 208 -13.80 3.30 12.54
N ASN A 209 -14.06 2.31 13.38
CA ASN A 209 -14.76 2.49 14.65
C ASN A 209 -13.79 3.05 15.69
N PRO A 210 -14.11 4.19 16.35
CA PRO A 210 -13.23 4.79 17.36
C PRO A 210 -12.93 3.88 18.56
N GLY A 211 -13.74 2.84 18.77
CA GLY A 211 -13.60 1.90 19.88
C GLY A 211 -12.59 0.78 19.69
N GLY A 212 -11.90 0.69 18.52
CA GLY A 212 -10.94 -0.39 18.28
C GLY A 212 -10.02 -0.14 17.10
N ALA A 213 -8.73 -0.45 17.25
CA ALA A 213 -7.70 -0.22 16.23
C ALA A 213 -7.93 -1.04 14.94
N ASN A 214 -8.50 -2.24 15.05
CA ASN A 214 -8.80 -3.14 13.95
C ASN A 214 -10.30 -3.33 13.70
N HIS A 215 -11.12 -2.40 14.19
CA HIS A 215 -12.58 -2.42 14.03
C HIS A 215 -13.00 -1.40 12.98
N TYR A 216 -13.72 -1.84 11.94
CA TYR A 216 -14.15 -1.00 10.83
C TYR A 216 -15.64 -1.18 10.55
N TYR A 217 -16.34 -0.06 10.34
CA TYR A 217 -17.74 -0.07 9.89
C TYR A 217 -17.85 -0.38 8.39
N THR A 218 -16.92 0.16 7.60
CA THR A 218 -16.85 -0.11 6.17
C THR A 218 -15.41 -0.25 5.71
N VAL A 219 -15.19 -1.17 4.78
CA VAL A 219 -13.89 -1.41 4.14
C VAL A 219 -14.11 -1.44 2.63
N PRO A 220 -13.79 -0.34 1.92
CA PRO A 220 -13.87 -0.31 0.46
C PRO A 220 -12.93 -1.33 -0.17
N GLN A 221 -13.18 -1.71 -1.43
CA GLN A 221 -12.34 -2.64 -2.15
C GLN A 221 -11.21 -1.90 -2.87
N GLY A 222 -9.97 -2.27 -2.58
CA GLY A 222 -8.76 -1.76 -3.21
C GLY A 222 -8.45 -0.30 -2.92
N ILE A 223 -7.35 0.17 -3.46
CA ILE A 223 -6.98 1.59 -3.50
C ILE A 223 -7.86 2.25 -4.58
N ASP A 224 -8.42 3.42 -4.30
CA ASP A 224 -9.28 4.13 -5.24
C ASP A 224 -8.64 5.43 -5.77
N CYS A 225 -9.41 6.13 -6.62
CA CYS A 225 -9.01 7.36 -7.28
C CYS A 225 -8.60 8.45 -6.28
N GLU A 226 -9.36 8.58 -5.20
CA GLU A 226 -9.19 9.65 -4.22
C GLU A 226 -7.92 9.48 -3.35
N ARG A 227 -7.31 8.30 -3.37
CA ARG A 227 -5.99 8.10 -2.71
C ARG A 227 -4.87 8.90 -3.37
N CYS A 228 -4.97 9.16 -4.67
CA CYS A 228 -4.01 9.95 -5.43
C CYS A 228 -4.54 11.35 -5.78
N HIS A 229 -5.84 11.46 -6.03
CA HIS A 229 -6.46 12.72 -6.47
C HIS A 229 -6.97 13.59 -5.31
N GLY A 230 -6.96 13.07 -4.08
CA GLY A 230 -7.57 13.71 -2.93
C GLY A 230 -9.10 13.68 -3.00
N PRO A 231 -9.79 14.26 -1.99
CA PRO A 231 -11.24 14.26 -1.86
C PRO A 231 -11.96 14.84 -3.08
N GLY A 232 -12.95 14.11 -3.62
CA GLY A 232 -13.61 14.43 -4.88
C GLY A 232 -14.84 15.33 -4.78
N ALA A 233 -15.39 15.57 -3.58
CA ALA A 233 -16.68 16.24 -3.42
C ALA A 233 -16.77 17.63 -4.05
N LEU A 234 -15.72 18.43 -3.95
CA LEU A 234 -15.66 19.75 -4.57
C LEU A 234 -15.71 19.66 -6.10
N HIS A 235 -14.89 18.76 -6.66
CA HIS A 235 -14.82 18.53 -8.09
C HIS A 235 -16.17 18.08 -8.66
N VAL A 236 -16.77 17.06 -8.05
CA VAL A 236 -18.09 16.55 -8.47
C VAL A 236 -19.14 17.66 -8.44
N ARG A 237 -19.22 18.40 -7.34
CA ARG A 237 -20.18 19.52 -7.20
C ARG A 237 -19.98 20.59 -8.29
N GLU A 238 -18.74 21.00 -8.57
CA GLU A 238 -18.45 22.03 -9.58
C GLU A 238 -18.80 21.52 -10.99
N LYS A 239 -18.50 20.26 -11.32
CA LYS A 239 -18.83 19.69 -12.63
C LYS A 239 -20.31 19.49 -12.83
N GLN A 240 -21.04 19.04 -11.83
CA GLN A 240 -22.50 18.95 -11.86
C GLN A 240 -23.17 20.31 -11.97
N ALA A 241 -22.57 21.38 -11.45
CA ALA A 241 -23.01 22.75 -11.64
C ALA A 241 -22.62 23.34 -13.02
N GLY A 242 -22.06 22.55 -13.93
CA GLY A 242 -21.69 23.00 -15.29
C GLY A 242 -20.40 23.80 -15.39
N LYS A 243 -19.56 23.83 -14.33
CA LYS A 243 -18.30 24.55 -14.38
C LYS A 243 -17.26 23.79 -15.23
N ILE A 244 -17.04 24.29 -16.44
CA ILE A 244 -16.05 23.75 -17.36
C ILE A 244 -14.71 24.47 -17.15
N ILE A 245 -13.64 23.69 -17.02
CA ILE A 245 -12.26 24.20 -16.95
C ILE A 245 -11.53 23.72 -18.20
N ASP A 246 -10.94 24.69 -18.93
CA ASP A 246 -10.06 24.38 -20.06
C ASP A 246 -8.69 23.93 -19.53
N THR A 247 -8.51 22.62 -19.42
CA THR A 247 -7.28 22.01 -18.89
C THR A 247 -6.07 22.16 -19.82
N SER A 248 -6.26 22.65 -21.05
CA SER A 248 -5.16 23.01 -21.94
C SER A 248 -4.46 24.31 -21.50
N LYS A 249 -5.19 25.17 -20.80
CA LYS A 249 -4.71 26.46 -20.29
C LYS A 249 -4.20 26.46 -18.87
N GLY A 250 -4.55 25.42 -18.11
CA GLY A 250 -4.10 25.27 -16.73
C GLY A 250 -4.76 24.13 -15.98
N PRO A 251 -4.29 23.82 -14.76
CA PRO A 251 -4.86 22.75 -13.94
C PRO A 251 -6.29 23.06 -13.48
N ASP A 252 -7.10 22.03 -13.32
CA ASP A 252 -8.32 22.11 -12.53
C ASP A 252 -7.99 21.98 -11.05
N TYR A 253 -8.00 23.09 -10.35
CA TYR A 253 -7.70 23.13 -8.92
C TYR A 253 -8.84 22.63 -8.01
N SER A 254 -9.94 22.12 -8.57
CA SER A 254 -10.99 21.47 -7.79
C SER A 254 -10.65 20.04 -7.40
N ILE A 255 -9.59 19.46 -8.00
CA ILE A 255 -9.08 18.13 -7.72
C ILE A 255 -7.58 18.06 -8.03
N VAL A 256 -6.83 17.30 -7.25
CA VAL A 256 -5.40 17.07 -7.53
C VAL A 256 -5.25 16.26 -8.82
N ASN A 257 -4.41 16.75 -9.73
CA ASN A 257 -3.94 15.94 -10.85
C ASN A 257 -2.45 15.60 -10.64
N PRO A 258 -2.09 14.36 -10.33
CA PRO A 258 -0.71 13.95 -10.03
C PRO A 258 0.29 14.36 -11.14
N ARG A 259 -0.12 14.32 -12.41
CA ARG A 259 0.74 14.71 -13.54
C ARG A 259 1.11 16.21 -13.56
N ARG A 260 0.40 17.02 -12.80
CA ARG A 260 0.62 18.48 -12.70
C ARG A 260 1.38 18.86 -11.42
N LEU A 261 1.70 17.90 -10.58
CA LEU A 261 2.54 18.12 -9.40
C LEU A 261 4.03 18.16 -9.77
N SER A 262 4.84 18.78 -8.93
CA SER A 262 6.30 18.64 -8.99
C SER A 262 6.73 17.17 -8.88
N HIS A 263 7.92 16.84 -9.37
CA HIS A 263 8.44 15.46 -9.25
C HIS A 263 8.54 15.00 -7.79
N SER A 264 8.86 15.91 -6.87
CA SER A 264 8.90 15.65 -5.44
C SER A 264 7.54 15.20 -4.93
N LEU A 265 6.48 15.97 -5.17
CA LEU A 265 5.12 15.65 -4.75
C LEU A 265 4.56 14.40 -5.44
N GLN A 266 4.93 14.14 -6.71
CA GLN A 266 4.57 12.88 -7.38
C GLN A 266 5.19 11.67 -6.66
N ASN A 267 6.47 11.76 -6.29
CA ASN A 267 7.14 10.72 -5.53
C ASN A 267 6.52 10.51 -4.14
N ASP A 268 6.13 11.60 -3.46
CA ASP A 268 5.50 11.52 -2.15
C ASP A 268 4.15 10.80 -2.19
N LEU A 269 3.39 10.92 -3.29
CA LEU A 269 2.18 10.11 -3.47
C LEU A 269 2.49 8.60 -3.50
N CYS A 270 3.59 8.19 -4.15
CA CYS A 270 4.01 6.79 -4.20
C CYS A 270 4.55 6.32 -2.84
N LYS A 271 5.36 7.15 -2.18
CA LYS A 271 5.96 6.87 -0.86
C LYS A 271 4.94 6.71 0.28
N ARG A 272 3.69 7.06 0.07
CA ARG A 272 2.62 6.79 1.06
C ARG A 272 2.41 5.30 1.32
N CYS A 273 2.82 4.43 0.38
CA CYS A 273 2.62 2.99 0.44
C CYS A 273 3.90 2.18 0.10
N HIS A 274 4.87 2.80 -0.61
CA HIS A 274 6.09 2.14 -1.11
C HIS A 274 7.37 2.62 -0.44
#